data_08887489645a9e7c0b8ca75f87bc53c5
#
_entry.id   08887489645a9e7c0b8ca75f87bc53c5
#
_cell.length_a   1.000
_cell.length_b   1.000
_cell.length_c   1.000
_cell.angle_alpha   90.00
_cell.angle_beta   90.00
_cell.angle_gamma   90.00
#
_symmetry.space_group_name_H-M   'P 1'
#
loop_
_entity.id
_entity.type
_entity.pdbx_description
1 polymer ?
#
loop_
_entity_poly.entity_id
_entity_poly.type
_entity_poly.pdbx_seq_one_letter_code
_entity_poly.pdbx_strand_id
1 'polypeptide(L)'
;MNDRISEFLKYLKIEKNYSSNTIKNYEIDIDEFKNYLNCEGIDYLSVDYDFIKGFLMYLYNKKLSRNSVARKLSSLRSFYKYLFNNDFIKTNPFKLSLIHI
;
A
#
# COMPACT_ATOMS: atom_id res chain seq x y z
N MET A 1 -7.12 18.61 -2.03
CA MET A 1 -6.26 17.96 -2.99
C MET A 1 -6.70 16.53 -3.24
N ASN A 2 -6.92 16.22 -4.49
CA ASN A 2 -7.38 14.90 -4.89
C ASN A 2 -6.22 13.96 -5.04
N ASP A 3 -6.01 13.11 -4.11
CA ASP A 3 -5.00 12.08 -4.31
C ASP A 3 -5.67 10.73 -4.46
N ARG A 4 -4.91 9.77 -4.98
CA ARG A 4 -5.46 8.44 -5.23
C ARG A 4 -5.73 7.68 -3.96
N ILE A 5 -5.08 8.09 -2.89
CA ILE A 5 -5.31 7.45 -1.59
C ILE A 5 -6.72 7.74 -1.10
N SER A 6 -7.14 9.00 -1.16
CA SER A 6 -8.49 9.37 -0.74
C SER A 6 -9.53 8.68 -1.60
N GLU A 7 -9.28 8.58 -2.90
CA GLU A 7 -10.19 7.89 -3.82
C GLU A 7 -10.29 6.41 -3.48
N PHE A 8 -9.15 5.79 -3.14
CA PHE A 8 -9.15 4.38 -2.77
C PHE A 8 -9.95 4.13 -1.49
N LEU A 9 -9.77 4.99 -0.49
CA LEU A 9 -10.50 4.83 0.77
C LEU A 9 -12.01 4.97 0.55
N LYS A 10 -12.40 5.89 -0.32
CA LYS A 10 -13.80 6.06 -0.68
C LYS A 10 -14.33 4.82 -1.41
N TYR A 11 -13.53 4.25 -2.28
CA TYR A 11 -13.86 3.01 -2.99
C TYR A 11 -14.10 1.88 -1.99
N LEU A 12 -13.26 1.75 -0.97
CA LEU A 12 -13.44 0.72 0.05
C LEU A 12 -14.75 0.90 0.81
N LYS A 13 -15.14 2.14 1.05
CA LYS A 13 -16.36 2.43 1.79
C LYS A 13 -17.60 2.14 0.94
N ILE A 14 -17.60 2.59 -0.30
CA ILE A 14 -18.79 2.58 -1.15
C ILE A 14 -18.93 1.25 -1.89
N GLU A 15 -17.85 0.78 -2.53
CA GLU A 15 -17.91 -0.41 -3.38
C GLU A 15 -17.70 -1.69 -2.59
N LYS A 16 -16.79 -1.67 -1.63
CA LYS A 16 -16.48 -2.86 -0.83
C LYS A 16 -17.29 -2.93 0.45
N ASN A 17 -17.89 -1.81 0.85
CA ASN A 17 -18.71 -1.75 2.06
C ASN A 17 -17.96 -2.20 3.31
N TYR A 18 -16.67 -1.84 3.39
CA TYR A 18 -15.86 -2.17 4.56
C TYR A 18 -16.25 -1.28 5.74
N SER A 19 -16.05 -1.80 6.94
CA SER A 19 -16.32 -1.04 8.16
C SER A 19 -15.36 0.13 8.32
N SER A 20 -15.77 1.11 9.14
CA SER A 20 -14.91 2.27 9.41
C SER A 20 -13.57 1.86 10.01
N ASN A 21 -13.56 0.86 10.88
CA ASN A 21 -12.33 0.35 11.48
C ASN A 21 -11.39 -0.22 10.44
N THR A 22 -11.93 -1.00 9.51
CA THR A 22 -11.13 -1.62 8.46
C THR A 22 -10.53 -0.53 7.57
N ILE A 23 -11.33 0.45 7.18
CA ILE A 23 -10.86 1.55 6.32
C ILE A 23 -9.78 2.35 7.02
N LYS A 24 -9.94 2.59 8.32
CA LYS A 24 -8.94 3.33 9.09
C LYS A 24 -7.61 2.58 9.13
N ASN A 25 -7.66 1.26 9.25
CA ASN A 25 -6.43 0.46 9.24
C ASN A 25 -5.74 0.54 7.89
N TYR A 26 -6.50 0.51 6.79
CA TYR A 26 -5.92 0.73 5.46
C TYR A 26 -5.25 2.09 5.36
N GLU A 27 -5.92 3.11 5.87
CA GLU A 27 -5.37 4.46 5.83
C GLU A 27 -4.04 4.56 6.59
N ILE A 28 -3.99 3.98 7.78
CA ILE A 28 -2.78 4.00 8.59
C ILE A 28 -1.63 3.29 7.87
N ASP A 29 -1.91 2.13 7.29
CA ASP A 29 -0.88 1.34 6.63
C ASP A 29 -0.36 2.06 5.38
N ILE A 30 -1.25 2.66 4.60
CA ILE A 30 -0.86 3.38 3.38
C ILE A 30 -0.09 4.64 3.75
N ASP A 31 -0.51 5.36 4.78
CA ASP A 31 0.19 6.56 5.23
C ASP A 31 1.60 6.25 5.68
N GLU A 32 1.79 5.14 6.35
CA GLU A 32 3.13 4.73 6.77
C GLU A 32 4.04 4.51 5.57
N PHE A 33 3.52 3.85 4.55
CA PHE A 33 4.30 3.63 3.33
C PHE A 33 4.58 4.94 2.61
N LYS A 34 3.58 5.82 2.54
CA LYS A 34 3.76 7.12 1.90
C LYS A 34 4.84 7.94 2.61
N ASN A 35 4.84 7.91 3.94
CA ASN A 35 5.87 8.61 4.70
C ASN A 35 7.25 8.03 4.45
N TYR A 36 7.35 6.72 4.36
CA TYR A 36 8.62 6.07 4.02
C TYR A 36 9.11 6.54 2.64
N LEU A 37 8.22 6.58 1.67
CA LEU A 37 8.58 7.01 0.32
C LEU A 37 8.99 8.49 0.30
N ASN A 38 8.32 9.33 1.09
CA ASN A 38 8.67 10.74 1.17
C ASN A 38 10.10 10.93 1.67
N CYS A 39 10.53 10.10 2.62
CA CYS A 39 11.90 10.15 3.11
C CYS A 39 12.90 9.75 2.04
N GLU A 40 12.48 8.92 1.08
CA GLU A 40 13.32 8.49 -0.03
C GLU A 40 13.18 9.38 -1.25
N GLY A 41 12.28 10.35 -1.21
CA GLY A 41 12.04 11.24 -2.34
C GLY A 41 11.32 10.58 -3.49
N ILE A 42 10.50 9.57 -3.23
CA ILE A 42 9.83 8.78 -4.25
C ILE A 42 8.32 9.02 -4.21
N ASP A 43 7.74 9.23 -5.38
CA ASP A 43 6.29 9.35 -5.53
C ASP A 43 5.67 7.93 -5.48
N TYR A 44 4.57 7.79 -4.75
CA TYR A 44 3.94 6.48 -4.61
C TYR A 44 3.40 5.94 -5.95
N LEU A 45 3.21 6.79 -6.94
CA LEU A 45 2.79 6.35 -8.28
C LEU A 45 3.98 5.84 -9.11
N SER A 46 5.19 5.99 -8.61
CA SER A 46 6.42 5.58 -9.31
C SER A 46 7.16 4.45 -8.61
N VAL A 47 6.47 3.73 -7.75
CA VAL A 47 7.06 2.65 -6.96
C VAL A 47 7.24 1.41 -7.82
N ASP A 48 8.39 0.75 -7.67
CA ASP A 48 8.63 -0.54 -8.30
C ASP A 48 8.84 -1.61 -7.23
N TYR A 49 9.14 -2.82 -7.68
CA TYR A 49 9.33 -3.97 -6.80
C TYR A 49 10.43 -3.73 -5.76
N ASP A 50 11.51 -3.07 -6.17
CA ASP A 50 12.64 -2.85 -5.26
C ASP A 50 12.25 -1.98 -4.07
N PHE A 51 11.39 -0.99 -4.29
CA PHE A 51 10.92 -0.15 -3.20
C PHE A 51 10.00 -0.92 -2.25
N ILE A 52 9.24 -1.86 -2.77
CA ILE A 52 8.41 -2.73 -1.92
C ILE A 52 9.31 -3.60 -1.04
N LYS A 53 10.38 -4.16 -1.62
CA LYS A 53 11.34 -4.95 -0.84
C LYS A 53 12.01 -4.10 0.23
N GLY A 54 12.38 -2.87 -0.12
CA GLY A 54 12.99 -1.96 0.83
C GLY A 54 12.08 -1.66 2.00
N PHE A 55 10.80 -1.43 1.72
CA PHE A 55 9.84 -1.16 2.76
C PHE A 55 9.64 -2.41 3.66
N LEU A 56 9.64 -3.59 3.06
CA LEU A 56 9.56 -4.83 3.83
C LEU A 56 10.70 -4.95 4.82
N MET A 57 11.92 -4.64 4.38
CA MET A 57 13.08 -4.66 5.26
C MET A 57 12.96 -3.61 6.36
N TYR A 58 12.43 -2.44 6.01
CA TYR A 58 12.19 -1.37 6.98
C TYR A 58 11.23 -1.85 8.08
N LEU A 59 10.17 -2.55 7.70
CA LEU A 59 9.21 -3.08 8.67
C LEU A 59 9.84 -4.14 9.58
N TYR A 60 10.64 -5.03 9.01
CA TYR A 60 11.33 -6.04 9.82
C TYR A 60 12.31 -5.41 10.80
N ASN A 61 12.98 -4.34 10.39
CA ASN A 61 13.90 -3.64 11.26
C ASN A 61 13.20 -2.95 12.43
N LYS A 62 11.92 -2.66 12.28
CA LYS A 62 11.12 -2.10 13.37
C LYS A 62 10.67 -3.17 14.35
N LYS A 63 11.01 -4.42 14.11
CA LYS A 63 10.69 -5.54 14.98
C LYS A 63 9.19 -5.75 15.16
N LEU A 64 8.44 -5.47 14.11
CA LEU A 64 7.01 -5.71 14.12
C LEU A 64 6.73 -7.21 14.03
N SER A 65 5.59 -7.63 14.57
CA SER A 65 5.19 -9.02 14.49
C SER A 65 4.94 -9.40 13.03
N ARG A 66 5.02 -10.71 12.76
CA ARG A 66 4.76 -11.23 11.42
C ARG A 66 3.36 -10.84 10.95
N ASN A 67 2.38 -10.88 11.85
CA ASN A 67 1.00 -10.54 11.52
C ASN A 67 0.88 -9.07 11.13
N SER A 68 1.57 -8.18 11.84
CA SER A 68 1.55 -6.76 11.52
C SER A 68 2.15 -6.49 10.16
N VAL A 69 3.28 -7.13 9.84
CA VAL A 69 3.93 -6.97 8.55
C VAL A 69 3.02 -7.47 7.43
N ALA A 70 2.40 -8.64 7.63
CA ALA A 70 1.51 -9.22 6.62
C ALA A 70 0.31 -8.31 6.37
N ARG A 71 -0.27 -7.74 7.43
CA ARG A 71 -1.41 -6.83 7.29
C ARG A 71 -1.03 -5.60 6.48
N LYS A 72 0.12 -5.00 6.79
CA LYS A 72 0.56 -3.80 6.10
C LYS A 72 0.83 -4.07 4.62
N LEU A 73 1.45 -5.20 4.30
CA LEU A 73 1.68 -5.56 2.92
C LEU A 73 0.37 -5.86 2.18
N SER A 74 -0.58 -6.48 2.87
CA SER A 74 -1.89 -6.76 2.28
C SER A 74 -2.61 -5.46 1.92
N SER A 75 -2.56 -4.47 2.81
CA SER A 75 -3.16 -3.15 2.55
C SER A 75 -2.55 -2.51 1.32
N LEU A 76 -1.23 -2.54 1.21
CA LEU A 76 -0.54 -1.95 0.07
C LEU A 76 -0.83 -2.70 -1.21
N ARG A 77 -0.90 -4.02 -1.15
CA ARG A 77 -1.23 -4.83 -2.32
C ARG A 77 -2.60 -4.45 -2.86
N SER A 78 -3.57 -4.29 -1.98
CA SER A 78 -4.91 -3.89 -2.38
C SER A 78 -4.92 -2.51 -3.02
N PHE A 79 -4.17 -1.58 -2.43
CA PHE A 79 -4.08 -0.22 -2.95
C PHE A 79 -3.47 -0.20 -4.35
N TYR A 80 -2.35 -0.90 -4.55
CA TYR A 80 -1.69 -0.91 -5.86
C TYR A 80 -2.47 -1.69 -6.90
N LYS A 81 -3.24 -2.70 -6.48
CA LYS A 81 -4.15 -3.37 -7.39
C LYS A 81 -5.23 -2.40 -7.87
N TYR A 82 -5.76 -1.59 -6.96
CA TYR A 82 -6.73 -0.55 -7.31
C TYR A 82 -6.14 0.45 -8.31
N LEU A 83 -4.93 0.92 -8.03
CA LEU A 83 -4.26 1.85 -8.93
C LEU A 83 -4.06 1.25 -10.32
N PHE A 84 -3.63 0.01 -10.37
CA PHE A 84 -3.38 -0.66 -11.63
C PHE A 84 -4.68 -0.88 -12.40
N ASN A 85 -5.74 -1.31 -11.73
CA ASN A 85 -7.02 -1.60 -12.38
C ASN A 85 -7.69 -0.35 -12.92
N ASN A 86 -7.35 0.81 -12.37
CA ASN A 86 -7.91 2.09 -12.83
C ASN A 86 -6.94 2.86 -13.72
N ASP A 87 -5.90 2.21 -14.19
CA ASP A 87 -4.93 2.79 -15.14
C ASP A 87 -4.17 3.99 -14.58
N PHE A 88 -4.05 4.09 -13.26
CA PHE A 88 -3.26 5.15 -12.65
C PHE A 88 -1.78 4.83 -12.64
N ILE A 89 -1.44 3.55 -12.78
CA ILE A 89 -0.06 3.08 -12.93
C ILE A 89 -0.05 2.04 -14.05
N LYS A 90 1.09 1.91 -14.72
CA LYS A 90 1.21 1.00 -15.85
C LYS A 90 1.58 -0.41 -15.45
N THR A 91 2.27 -0.54 -14.34
CA THR A 91 2.66 -1.85 -13.83
C THR A 91 2.36 -1.91 -12.34
N ASN A 92 1.98 -3.09 -11.88
CA ASN A 92 1.70 -3.30 -10.46
C ASN A 92 2.98 -3.82 -9.80
N PRO A 93 3.56 -3.09 -8.84
CA PRO A 93 4.80 -3.53 -8.20
C PRO A 93 4.66 -4.84 -7.42
N PHE A 94 3.43 -5.25 -7.11
CA PHE A 94 3.17 -6.52 -6.43
C PHE A 94 2.86 -7.66 -7.39
N LYS A 95 2.93 -7.44 -8.68
CA LYS A 95 2.54 -8.45 -9.65
C LYS A 95 3.55 -9.57 -9.79
N LEU A 96 4.80 -9.32 -9.41
CA LEU A 96 5.83 -10.36 -9.51
C LEU A 96 5.54 -11.48 -8.55
N SER A 97 5.58 -12.70 -9.04
CA SER A 97 5.24 -13.88 -8.25
C SER A 97 6.17 -14.10 -7.07
N LEU A 98 7.31 -13.43 -7.07
CA LEU A 98 8.29 -13.58 -5.99
C LEU A 98 7.91 -12.83 -4.73
N ILE A 99 6.89 -11.98 -4.78
CA ILE A 99 6.43 -11.26 -3.61
C ILE A 99 5.33 -12.06 -2.93
N HIS A 100 5.69 -13.20 -2.45
CA HIS A 100 4.79 -14.02 -1.64
C HIS A 100 5.24 -13.96 -0.20
N ILE A 101 4.29 -13.81 0.66
CA ILE A 101 4.56 -13.78 2.08
C ILE A 101 3.90 -15.00 2.71
#